data_62809b9a7e7de7c87458590f4de0dcf2
#
_entry.id   62809b9a7e7de7c87458590f4de0dcf2
#
_cell.length_a   1.000
_cell.length_b   1.000
_cell.length_c   1.000
_cell.angle_alpha   90.00
_cell.angle_beta   90.00
_cell.angle_gamma   90.00
#
_symmetry.space_group_name_H-M   'P 1'
#
loop_
_entity.id
_entity.type
_entity.pdbx_description
1 polymer ?
#
loop_
_entity_poly.entity_id
_entity_poly.type
_entity_poly.pdbx_seq_one_letter_code
_entity_poly.pdbx_strand_id
1 'polypeptide(L)'
;MNIELFKEGLKKCWILPIILTIVLALMVPIYMLLQKDVINESAESFRSLDETAATLEEPVELNLEGAYKELAGASIIYSPYAMLTILILPIVLGVQLFGNSKKRKNRLADFIEEKGLTKDVVYRTNIVTGIVLSIIPILFSTILLVLIKLFAGMGDYITTKTLANWACLGIFSSMLFFVFTAVIGFITKNKILQVLYTYGLLFIPVFMVYLVEIFMTKVIYGFPGFATGVIEFLNQVPAIKVCQMFMAQYVNYTIAHSLNLWYVLVYIIITAAIVFLGYKLLKIENQEKLQTVGDKIFKYIWILIIGMLFYVSFMLSFNNPLISILIVVALFLVVYIFKEVISKRSIKAILNGKKYYIMSVVAIAVVILLSSDLFGYEKKVPNLEDIEYMTYTAAYPNKIGEIEFRDEENIKNLIAKHKDFILEKNETKNITSDEYTRIYLQYKLKNGKYIVRSYEAVLTTNEPLFETEEYVKQKYAYMYDNKENIDMLKIAGVYNGKTFIFEANRYENLDLLNEIVSNIANDLSNYNVHIPAIGEYQQYSEKEGIQLMQIGILDGMNQYTTYLYYLKTDPEYELVKKMQTLIDEESEFITFDGEE
;
A
#
# COMPACT_ATOMS: atom_id res chain seq x y z
N MET A 1 36.80 13.93 17.39
CA MET A 1 36.66 12.47 17.64
C MET A 1 37.84 12.02 18.47
N ASN A 2 37.63 11.26 19.55
CA ASN A 2 38.68 10.66 20.34
C ASN A 2 38.89 9.20 19.89
N ILE A 3 40.08 8.87 19.41
CA ILE A 3 40.38 7.54 18.80
C ILE A 3 40.37 6.44 19.87
N GLU A 4 40.82 6.68 21.08
CA GLU A 4 40.81 5.68 22.15
C GLU A 4 39.38 5.36 22.57
N LEU A 5 38.51 6.36 22.73
CA LEU A 5 37.10 6.19 23.03
C LEU A 5 36.39 5.45 21.89
N PHE A 6 36.72 5.75 20.62
CA PHE A 6 36.18 5.02 19.45
C PHE A 6 36.53 3.53 19.51
N LYS A 7 37.80 3.18 19.79
CA LYS A 7 38.23 1.79 19.95
C LYS A 7 37.53 1.07 21.11
N GLU A 8 37.32 1.74 22.25
CA GLU A 8 36.57 1.14 23.36
C GLU A 8 35.08 1.00 23.05
N GLY A 9 34.50 1.92 22.29
CA GLY A 9 33.12 1.80 21.76
C GLY A 9 32.97 0.61 20.81
N LEU A 10 33.92 0.42 19.89
CA LEU A 10 33.98 -0.75 19.02
C LEU A 10 34.07 -2.04 19.83
N LYS A 11 34.99 -2.16 20.78
CA LYS A 11 35.14 -3.35 21.65
C LYS A 11 33.88 -3.67 22.43
N LYS A 12 33.08 -2.68 22.80
CA LYS A 12 31.84 -2.87 23.54
C LYS A 12 30.71 -3.40 22.66
N CYS A 13 30.64 -2.97 21.38
CA CYS A 13 29.48 -3.13 20.53
C CYS A 13 29.69 -4.07 19.33
N TRP A 14 30.89 -4.67 19.12
CA TRP A 14 31.25 -5.39 17.89
C TRP A 14 30.53 -6.72 17.67
N ILE A 15 30.10 -7.39 18.73
CA ILE A 15 29.57 -8.77 18.65
C ILE A 15 28.34 -8.84 17.75
N LEU A 16 27.33 -7.98 18.00
CA LEU A 16 26.08 -8.00 17.25
C LEU A 16 26.26 -7.61 15.77
N PRO A 17 27.00 -6.54 15.43
CA PRO A 17 27.33 -6.24 14.03
C PRO A 17 27.99 -7.40 13.29
N ILE A 18 28.93 -8.10 13.91
CA ILE A 18 29.59 -9.25 13.26
C ILE A 18 28.63 -10.41 13.03
N ILE A 19 27.83 -10.77 14.05
CA ILE A 19 26.82 -11.83 13.91
C ILE A 19 25.87 -11.51 12.77
N LEU A 20 25.34 -10.28 12.72
CA LEU A 20 24.41 -9.86 11.69
C LEU A 20 25.09 -9.72 10.31
N THR A 21 26.37 -9.39 10.25
CA THR A 21 27.15 -9.41 9.00
C THR A 21 27.24 -10.84 8.44
N ILE A 22 27.53 -11.81 9.30
CA ILE A 22 27.62 -13.23 8.90
C ILE A 22 26.23 -13.72 8.45
N VAL A 23 25.19 -13.45 9.23
CA VAL A 23 23.82 -13.87 8.90
C VAL A 23 23.40 -13.27 7.56
N LEU A 24 23.61 -11.96 7.37
CA LEU A 24 23.22 -11.29 6.14
C LEU A 24 24.01 -11.78 4.92
N ALA A 25 25.32 -12.05 5.10
CA ALA A 25 26.16 -12.62 4.04
C ALA A 25 25.72 -14.03 3.63
N LEU A 26 25.32 -14.86 4.59
CA LEU A 26 24.81 -16.21 4.32
C LEU A 26 23.44 -16.18 3.65
N MET A 27 22.52 -15.35 4.16
CA MET A 27 21.10 -15.34 3.77
C MET A 27 20.81 -14.49 2.53
N VAL A 28 21.75 -13.70 2.03
CA VAL A 28 21.56 -12.89 0.83
C VAL A 28 22.58 -13.28 -0.24
N PRO A 29 23.84 -12.84 -0.23
CA PRO A 29 24.75 -13.13 -1.35
C PRO A 29 25.08 -14.63 -1.51
N ILE A 30 25.32 -15.36 -0.41
CA ILE A 30 25.66 -16.79 -0.51
C ILE A 30 24.42 -17.61 -0.90
N TYR A 31 23.27 -17.34 -0.32
CA TYR A 31 22.02 -17.99 -0.69
C TYR A 31 21.67 -17.76 -2.16
N MET A 32 21.89 -16.55 -2.67
CA MET A 32 21.70 -16.23 -4.09
C MET A 32 22.58 -17.09 -5.01
N LEU A 33 23.86 -17.30 -4.64
CA LEU A 33 24.75 -18.20 -5.39
C LEU A 33 24.24 -19.66 -5.39
N LEU A 34 23.72 -20.13 -4.25
CA LEU A 34 23.19 -21.48 -4.13
C LEU A 34 21.89 -21.68 -4.92
N GLN A 35 21.11 -20.65 -5.11
CA GLN A 35 19.83 -20.68 -5.86
C GLN A 35 20.02 -20.47 -7.37
N LYS A 36 21.22 -20.16 -7.85
CA LYS A 36 21.49 -19.83 -9.25
C LYS A 36 20.94 -20.87 -10.23
N ASP A 37 21.25 -22.13 -9.98
CA ASP A 37 20.87 -23.23 -10.90
C ASP A 37 19.34 -23.46 -10.87
N VAL A 38 18.72 -23.38 -9.69
CA VAL A 38 17.26 -23.49 -9.52
C VAL A 38 16.52 -22.35 -10.24
N ILE A 39 17.05 -21.13 -10.13
CA ILE A 39 16.48 -19.98 -10.82
C ILE A 39 16.65 -20.13 -12.34
N ASN A 40 17.78 -20.64 -12.81
CA ASN A 40 18.00 -20.89 -14.23
C ASN A 40 17.03 -21.94 -14.79
N GLU A 41 16.88 -23.08 -14.11
CA GLU A 41 15.90 -24.10 -14.51
C GLU A 41 14.49 -23.52 -14.61
N SER A 42 14.09 -22.73 -13.62
CA SER A 42 12.78 -22.08 -13.65
C SER A 42 12.67 -21.03 -14.75
N ALA A 43 13.75 -20.30 -15.04
CA ALA A 43 13.77 -19.27 -16.08
C ALA A 43 13.76 -19.86 -17.51
N GLU A 44 14.33 -21.06 -17.70
CA GLU A 44 14.31 -21.76 -18.99
C GLU A 44 12.88 -22.05 -19.47
N SER A 45 11.92 -22.25 -18.57
CA SER A 45 10.52 -22.42 -18.93
C SER A 45 9.92 -21.17 -19.63
N PHE A 46 10.44 -19.99 -19.35
CA PHE A 46 10.02 -18.74 -20.01
C PHE A 46 10.74 -18.49 -21.33
N ARG A 47 11.88 -19.16 -21.58
CA ARG A 47 12.64 -19.03 -22.82
C ARG A 47 11.86 -19.53 -24.03
N SER A 48 11.10 -20.61 -23.88
CA SER A 48 10.24 -21.13 -24.96
C SER A 48 9.17 -20.12 -25.34
N LEU A 49 8.67 -19.34 -24.37
CA LEU A 49 7.70 -18.26 -24.62
C LEU A 49 8.37 -17.07 -25.33
N ASP A 50 9.59 -16.70 -24.93
CA ASP A 50 10.38 -15.65 -25.61
C ASP A 50 10.70 -16.06 -27.06
N GLU A 51 11.10 -17.33 -27.30
CA GLU A 51 11.39 -17.86 -28.63
C GLU A 51 10.13 -17.88 -29.50
N THR A 52 8.97 -18.24 -28.94
CA THR A 52 7.69 -18.21 -29.65
C THR A 52 7.30 -16.77 -30.01
N ALA A 53 7.45 -15.82 -29.09
CA ALA A 53 7.17 -14.41 -29.34
C ALA A 53 8.08 -13.80 -30.44
N ALA A 54 9.33 -14.25 -30.54
CA ALA A 54 10.29 -13.79 -31.55
C ALA A 54 9.98 -14.33 -32.98
N THR A 55 9.19 -15.39 -33.10
CA THR A 55 8.79 -15.98 -34.39
C THR A 55 7.51 -15.37 -34.98
N LEU A 56 6.87 -14.44 -34.29
CA LEU A 56 5.69 -13.73 -34.78
C LEU A 56 6.02 -12.82 -35.98
N GLU A 57 5.07 -12.52 -36.82
CA GLU A 57 5.23 -11.63 -37.99
C GLU A 57 5.67 -10.21 -37.56
N GLU A 58 5.26 -9.75 -36.37
CA GLU A 58 5.81 -8.60 -35.70
C GLU A 58 6.56 -9.05 -34.43
N PRO A 59 7.88 -9.28 -34.52
CA PRO A 59 8.65 -9.78 -33.39
C PRO A 59 8.66 -8.79 -32.23
N VAL A 60 8.06 -9.20 -31.12
CA VAL A 60 8.14 -8.47 -29.87
C VAL A 60 9.36 -8.98 -29.11
N GLU A 61 10.34 -8.10 -28.86
CA GLU A 61 11.47 -8.42 -28.00
C GLU A 61 11.00 -8.55 -26.54
N LEU A 62 10.39 -9.67 -26.20
CA LEU A 62 10.11 -10.04 -24.82
C LEU A 62 11.40 -10.64 -24.24
N ASN A 63 11.71 -10.30 -23.01
CA ASN A 63 12.79 -10.90 -22.24
C ASN A 63 12.24 -11.41 -20.90
N LEU A 64 11.31 -12.35 -20.98
CA LEU A 64 10.66 -12.93 -19.81
C LEU A 64 11.65 -13.73 -18.96
N GLU A 65 12.59 -14.44 -19.59
CA GLU A 65 13.67 -15.14 -18.90
C GLU A 65 14.51 -14.17 -18.05
N GLY A 66 14.94 -13.05 -18.64
CA GLY A 66 15.70 -12.02 -17.92
C GLY A 66 14.90 -11.34 -16.83
N ALA A 67 13.64 -11.02 -17.10
CA ALA A 67 12.73 -10.42 -16.12
C ALA A 67 12.49 -11.35 -14.92
N TYR A 68 12.31 -12.65 -15.15
CA TYR A 68 12.18 -13.64 -14.08
C TYR A 68 13.45 -13.73 -13.22
N LYS A 69 14.64 -13.78 -13.86
CA LYS A 69 15.94 -13.78 -13.15
C LYS A 69 16.11 -12.53 -12.27
N GLU A 70 15.79 -11.35 -12.80
CA GLU A 70 15.82 -10.11 -12.03
C GLU A 70 14.85 -10.14 -10.85
N LEU A 71 13.62 -10.60 -11.06
CA LEU A 71 12.60 -10.72 -10.02
C LEU A 71 13.04 -11.66 -8.90
N ALA A 72 13.53 -12.85 -9.26
CA ALA A 72 14.03 -13.85 -8.32
C ALA A 72 15.25 -13.33 -7.54
N GLY A 73 16.20 -12.69 -8.23
CA GLY A 73 17.35 -12.06 -7.61
C GLY A 73 16.98 -10.94 -6.63
N ALA A 74 16.05 -10.08 -7.02
CA ALA A 74 15.55 -9.01 -6.17
C ALA A 74 14.84 -9.55 -4.93
N SER A 75 14.03 -10.60 -5.05
CA SER A 75 13.32 -11.22 -3.92
C SER A 75 14.29 -11.75 -2.84
N ILE A 76 15.45 -12.25 -3.24
CA ILE A 76 16.51 -12.68 -2.32
C ILE A 76 17.22 -11.48 -1.67
N ILE A 77 17.55 -10.46 -2.45
CA ILE A 77 18.21 -9.24 -1.95
C ILE A 77 17.35 -8.53 -0.91
N TYR A 78 16.04 -8.39 -1.17
CA TYR A 78 15.07 -7.79 -0.26
C TYR A 78 14.48 -8.80 0.73
N SER A 79 15.31 -9.69 1.25
CA SER A 79 14.88 -10.70 2.20
C SER A 79 14.51 -10.13 3.58
N PRO A 80 13.65 -10.81 4.35
CA PRO A 80 13.32 -10.41 5.73
C PRO A 80 14.54 -10.28 6.65
N TYR A 81 15.61 -11.01 6.39
CA TYR A 81 16.86 -10.94 7.18
C TYR A 81 17.54 -9.58 7.05
N ALA A 82 17.51 -9.00 5.85
CA ALA A 82 18.02 -7.65 5.63
C ALA A 82 17.16 -6.61 6.35
N MET A 83 15.83 -6.73 6.29
CA MET A 83 14.92 -5.87 7.04
C MET A 83 15.20 -5.92 8.54
N LEU A 84 15.29 -7.11 9.12
CA LEU A 84 15.58 -7.29 10.54
C LEU A 84 16.93 -6.66 10.94
N THR A 85 17.96 -6.80 10.09
CA THR A 85 19.26 -6.18 10.32
C THR A 85 19.16 -4.66 10.36
N ILE A 86 18.43 -4.05 9.40
CA ILE A 86 18.24 -2.59 9.32
C ILE A 86 17.40 -2.06 10.48
N LEU A 87 16.39 -2.81 10.94
CA LEU A 87 15.51 -2.37 12.03
C LEU A 87 16.08 -2.62 13.41
N ILE A 88 16.82 -3.70 13.64
CA ILE A 88 17.26 -4.11 14.97
C ILE A 88 18.63 -3.53 15.32
N LEU A 89 19.63 -3.71 14.44
CA LEU A 89 21.01 -3.37 14.76
C LEU A 89 21.22 -1.91 15.17
N PRO A 90 20.73 -0.91 14.40
CA PRO A 90 20.94 0.49 14.74
C PRO A 90 20.31 0.86 16.09
N ILE A 91 19.15 0.29 16.39
CA ILE A 91 18.44 0.56 17.65
C ILE A 91 19.19 -0.03 18.83
N VAL A 92 19.67 -1.27 18.72
CA VAL A 92 20.47 -1.89 19.79
C VAL A 92 21.77 -1.10 20.03
N LEU A 93 22.46 -0.67 18.97
CA LEU A 93 23.66 0.15 19.08
C LEU A 93 23.37 1.50 19.73
N GLY A 94 22.28 2.16 19.35
CA GLY A 94 21.84 3.42 19.97
C GLY A 94 21.58 3.27 21.47
N VAL A 95 20.94 2.17 21.87
CA VAL A 95 20.71 1.84 23.29
C VAL A 95 22.00 1.49 24.04
N GLN A 96 22.94 0.79 23.39
CA GLN A 96 24.22 0.44 24.02
C GLN A 96 25.12 1.65 24.26
N LEU A 97 25.14 2.61 23.31
CA LEU A 97 26.01 3.78 23.36
C LEU A 97 25.41 4.96 24.13
N PHE A 98 24.07 5.15 24.08
CA PHE A 98 23.37 6.30 24.63
C PHE A 98 22.35 5.97 25.72
N GLY A 99 22.09 4.70 26.00
CA GLY A 99 21.07 4.29 26.97
C GLY A 99 21.50 4.53 28.42
N ASN A 100 20.62 5.19 29.19
CA ASN A 100 20.82 5.41 30.62
C ASN A 100 20.86 4.12 31.43
N SER A 101 21.89 3.92 32.20
CA SER A 101 22.07 2.79 33.13
C SER A 101 22.51 3.27 34.49
N LYS A 102 21.54 3.41 35.40
CA LYS A 102 21.85 3.87 36.80
C LYS A 102 22.56 2.81 37.68
N LYS A 103 22.73 1.55 37.23
CA LYS A 103 23.08 0.44 38.13
C LYS A 103 24.20 -0.51 37.70
N ARG A 104 24.87 -0.34 36.57
CA ARG A 104 25.98 -1.23 36.18
C ARG A 104 27.26 -0.45 35.96
N LYS A 105 28.34 -0.90 36.60
CA LYS A 105 29.71 -0.54 36.18
C LYS A 105 29.81 -0.76 34.66
N ASN A 106 29.97 0.33 33.94
CA ASN A 106 30.04 0.29 32.49
C ASN A 106 31.46 0.71 32.12
N ARG A 107 32.28 -0.23 31.68
CA ARG A 107 33.69 0.01 31.30
C ARG A 107 33.88 1.28 30.45
N LEU A 108 32.92 1.58 29.56
CA LEU A 108 32.97 2.79 28.77
C LEU A 108 32.72 4.05 29.60
N ALA A 109 31.84 4.00 30.62
CA ALA A 109 31.60 5.12 31.52
C ALA A 109 32.79 5.36 32.42
N ASP A 110 33.38 4.29 32.98
CA ASP A 110 34.58 4.34 33.80
C ASP A 110 35.76 4.94 33.00
N PHE A 111 35.92 4.53 31.73
CA PHE A 111 36.93 5.09 30.82
C PHE A 111 36.72 6.59 30.53
N ILE A 112 35.48 7.02 30.33
CA ILE A 112 35.13 8.43 30.09
C ILE A 112 35.49 9.29 31.31
N GLU A 113 35.18 8.77 32.49
CA GLU A 113 35.46 9.46 33.78
C GLU A 113 36.98 9.52 34.05
N GLU A 114 37.71 8.39 33.89
CA GLU A 114 39.15 8.29 34.06
C GLU A 114 39.92 9.27 33.16
N LYS A 115 39.49 9.38 31.88
CA LYS A 115 40.12 10.27 30.90
C LYS A 115 39.64 11.72 30.94
N GLY A 116 38.67 12.05 31.78
CA GLY A 116 38.10 13.41 31.91
C GLY A 116 37.52 13.94 30.60
N LEU A 117 36.89 13.07 29.77
CA LEU A 117 36.39 13.45 28.45
C LEU A 117 35.14 14.34 28.56
N THR A 118 35.12 15.42 27.77
CA THR A 118 33.98 16.30 27.70
C THR A 118 32.76 15.64 27.05
N LYS A 119 31.56 16.03 27.46
CA LYS A 119 30.30 15.50 26.90
C LYS A 119 30.25 15.63 25.37
N ASP A 120 30.78 16.71 24.80
CA ASP A 120 30.82 16.98 23.35
C ASP A 120 31.69 15.97 22.60
N VAL A 121 32.88 15.64 23.16
CA VAL A 121 33.79 14.65 22.58
C VAL A 121 33.16 13.26 22.62
N VAL A 122 32.53 12.92 23.76
CA VAL A 122 31.83 11.63 23.93
C VAL A 122 30.67 11.50 22.95
N TYR A 123 29.84 12.53 22.83
CA TYR A 123 28.71 12.51 21.88
C TYR A 123 29.18 12.28 20.46
N ARG A 124 30.09 13.11 19.95
CA ARG A 124 30.58 13.00 18.55
C ARG A 124 31.23 11.66 18.29
N THR A 125 32.03 11.15 19.23
CA THR A 125 32.71 9.85 19.05
C THR A 125 31.69 8.70 19.03
N ASN A 126 30.72 8.69 19.95
CA ASN A 126 29.68 7.65 20.00
C ASN A 126 28.74 7.69 18.78
N ILE A 127 28.41 8.88 18.23
CA ILE A 127 27.65 9.00 17.00
C ILE A 127 28.40 8.33 15.83
N VAL A 128 29.68 8.67 15.65
CA VAL A 128 30.50 8.07 14.59
C VAL A 128 30.65 6.56 14.78
N THR A 129 30.91 6.10 16.01
CA THR A 129 31.04 4.68 16.33
C THR A 129 29.77 3.90 15.94
N GLY A 130 28.61 4.41 16.33
CA GLY A 130 27.35 3.73 16.07
C GLY A 130 26.95 3.75 14.59
N ILE A 131 27.17 4.86 13.89
CA ILE A 131 26.94 4.93 12.43
C ILE A 131 27.82 3.89 11.71
N VAL A 132 29.12 3.88 12.00
CA VAL A 132 30.05 2.92 11.37
C VAL A 132 29.59 1.48 11.61
N LEU A 133 29.29 1.12 12.86
CA LEU A 133 28.85 -0.24 13.20
C LEU A 133 27.50 -0.61 12.60
N SER A 134 26.58 0.35 12.45
CA SER A 134 25.25 0.06 11.91
C SER A 134 25.24 -0.20 10.41
N ILE A 135 26.19 0.36 9.65
CA ILE A 135 26.25 0.20 8.20
C ILE A 135 27.15 -0.96 7.75
N ILE A 136 28.05 -1.47 8.60
CA ILE A 136 29.01 -2.54 8.26
C ILE A 136 28.31 -3.77 7.63
N PRO A 137 27.26 -4.37 8.19
CA PRO A 137 26.62 -5.55 7.62
C PRO A 137 26.11 -5.32 6.20
N ILE A 138 25.53 -4.15 5.96
CA ILE A 138 24.96 -3.80 4.66
C ILE A 138 26.06 -3.54 3.63
N LEU A 139 27.09 -2.78 4.01
CA LEU A 139 28.25 -2.53 3.14
C LEU A 139 28.95 -3.84 2.76
N PHE A 140 29.18 -4.71 3.72
CA PHE A 140 29.84 -6.00 3.47
C PHE A 140 29.01 -6.86 2.51
N SER A 141 27.70 -6.99 2.76
CA SER A 141 26.79 -7.73 1.90
C SER A 141 26.69 -7.10 0.50
N THR A 142 26.69 -5.76 0.39
CA THR A 142 26.71 -5.05 -0.89
C THR A 142 27.97 -5.37 -1.68
N ILE A 143 29.14 -5.35 -1.03
CA ILE A 143 30.41 -5.69 -1.66
C ILE A 143 30.38 -7.13 -2.19
N LEU A 144 29.89 -8.08 -1.39
CA LEU A 144 29.75 -9.47 -1.84
C LEU A 144 28.81 -9.60 -3.04
N LEU A 145 27.67 -8.90 -3.05
CA LEU A 145 26.74 -8.89 -4.19
C LEU A 145 27.38 -8.30 -5.45
N VAL A 146 28.19 -7.24 -5.32
CA VAL A 146 28.96 -6.69 -6.44
C VAL A 146 29.95 -7.74 -6.98
N LEU A 147 30.69 -8.42 -6.11
CA LEU A 147 31.64 -9.47 -6.52
C LEU A 147 30.93 -10.63 -7.22
N ILE A 148 29.78 -11.07 -6.70
CA ILE A 148 28.96 -12.12 -7.32
C ILE A 148 28.45 -11.68 -8.68
N LYS A 149 27.94 -10.45 -8.79
CA LYS A 149 27.51 -9.88 -10.08
C LYS A 149 28.64 -9.91 -11.12
N LEU A 150 29.85 -9.51 -10.73
CA LEU A 150 30.99 -9.37 -11.65
C LEU A 150 31.64 -10.70 -11.99
N PHE A 151 31.77 -11.61 -11.04
CA PHE A 151 32.61 -12.82 -11.19
C PHE A 151 31.81 -14.13 -11.30
N ALA A 152 30.56 -14.18 -10.84
CA ALA A 152 29.75 -15.39 -10.89
C ALA A 152 28.78 -15.44 -12.08
N GLY A 153 28.82 -14.47 -12.99
CA GLY A 153 27.91 -14.41 -14.14
C GLY A 153 26.45 -14.17 -13.73
N MET A 154 26.22 -13.37 -12.70
CA MET A 154 24.88 -13.07 -12.18
C MET A 154 24.42 -11.64 -12.50
N GLY A 155 24.82 -11.12 -13.67
CA GLY A 155 24.44 -9.78 -14.13
C GLY A 155 22.94 -9.59 -14.27
N ASP A 156 22.24 -10.61 -14.79
CA ASP A 156 20.80 -10.59 -15.07
C ASP A 156 19.96 -10.72 -13.78
N TYR A 157 20.50 -11.32 -12.73
CA TYR A 157 19.84 -11.46 -11.42
C TYR A 157 19.97 -10.22 -10.54
N ILE A 158 21.09 -9.48 -10.73
CA ILE A 158 21.44 -8.34 -9.88
C ILE A 158 21.60 -7.11 -10.75
N THR A 159 20.51 -6.38 -11.01
CA THR A 159 20.62 -5.11 -11.74
C THR A 159 21.35 -4.07 -10.90
N THR A 160 22.02 -3.14 -11.56
CA THR A 160 22.71 -2.05 -10.88
C THR A 160 21.73 -1.18 -10.10
N LYS A 161 20.51 -1.02 -10.63
CA LYS A 161 19.43 -0.25 -10.00
C LYS A 161 18.96 -0.91 -8.70
N THR A 162 18.68 -2.21 -8.73
CA THR A 162 18.26 -2.98 -7.55
C THR A 162 19.30 -2.94 -6.45
N LEU A 163 20.58 -3.15 -6.81
CA LEU A 163 21.68 -3.11 -5.86
C LEU A 163 21.90 -1.72 -5.25
N ALA A 164 21.84 -0.66 -6.06
CA ALA A 164 21.97 0.72 -5.59
C ALA A 164 20.81 1.10 -4.65
N ASN A 165 19.58 0.76 -5.02
CA ASN A 165 18.40 1.02 -4.19
C ASN A 165 18.51 0.30 -2.83
N TRP A 166 18.90 -0.97 -2.83
CA TRP A 166 19.08 -1.77 -1.62
C TRP A 166 20.17 -1.17 -0.70
N ALA A 167 21.34 -0.86 -1.27
CA ALA A 167 22.45 -0.28 -0.52
C ALA A 167 22.08 1.10 0.06
N CYS A 168 21.52 1.99 -0.75
CA CYS A 168 21.08 3.31 -0.30
C CYS A 168 20.03 3.22 0.79
N LEU A 169 18.96 2.45 0.58
CA LEU A 169 17.92 2.28 1.59
C LEU A 169 18.48 1.73 2.89
N GLY A 170 19.29 0.67 2.82
CA GLY A 170 19.87 0.02 3.99
C GLY A 170 20.78 0.94 4.79
N ILE A 171 21.73 1.59 4.11
CA ILE A 171 22.71 2.47 4.75
C ILE A 171 22.02 3.68 5.39
N PHE A 172 21.23 4.43 4.63
CA PHE A 172 20.63 5.68 5.13
C PHE A 172 19.55 5.42 6.18
N SER A 173 18.75 4.35 6.04
CA SER A 173 17.79 3.97 7.08
C SER A 173 18.49 3.54 8.37
N SER A 174 19.57 2.75 8.28
CA SER A 174 20.35 2.35 9.48
C SER A 174 20.97 3.55 10.19
N MET A 175 21.53 4.49 9.44
CA MET A 175 22.05 5.74 10.02
C MET A 175 20.95 6.53 10.74
N LEU A 176 19.81 6.73 10.09
CA LEU A 176 18.67 7.46 10.64
C LEU A 176 18.15 6.79 11.91
N PHE A 177 17.93 5.48 11.90
CA PHE A 177 17.38 4.75 13.06
C PHE A 177 18.35 4.76 14.23
N PHE A 178 19.66 4.64 13.97
CA PHE A 178 20.67 4.76 15.02
C PHE A 178 20.67 6.14 15.67
N VAL A 179 20.75 7.21 14.85
CA VAL A 179 20.80 8.58 15.37
C VAL A 179 19.51 8.94 16.09
N PHE A 180 18.37 8.51 15.56
CA PHE A 180 17.08 8.70 16.20
C PHE A 180 17.02 8.02 17.56
N THR A 181 17.48 6.76 17.67
CA THR A 181 17.57 6.03 18.93
C THR A 181 18.50 6.72 19.92
N ALA A 182 19.64 7.24 19.45
CA ALA A 182 20.59 7.98 20.29
C ALA A 182 19.93 9.22 20.93
N VAL A 183 19.15 9.96 20.14
CA VAL A 183 18.44 11.16 20.63
C VAL A 183 17.35 10.79 21.64
N ILE A 184 16.59 9.74 21.38
CA ILE A 184 15.59 9.21 22.32
C ILE A 184 16.23 8.83 23.66
N GLY A 185 17.49 8.37 23.66
CA GLY A 185 18.25 8.08 24.88
C GLY A 185 18.38 9.27 25.85
N PHE A 186 18.41 10.51 25.34
CA PHE A 186 18.47 11.71 26.20
C PHE A 186 17.14 12.02 26.88
N ILE A 187 16.02 11.63 26.31
CA ILE A 187 14.67 11.94 26.80
C ILE A 187 14.01 10.76 27.53
N THR A 188 14.70 9.65 27.69
CA THR A 188 14.20 8.44 28.35
C THR A 188 15.00 8.09 29.61
N LYS A 189 14.32 7.50 30.60
CA LYS A 189 14.94 7.13 31.89
C LYS A 189 15.65 5.79 31.87
N ASN A 190 15.26 4.90 31.00
CA ASN A 190 15.82 3.56 30.93
C ASN A 190 15.86 3.00 29.49
N LYS A 191 16.66 1.95 29.30
CA LYS A 191 16.92 1.33 28.00
C LYS A 191 15.69 0.69 27.35
N ILE A 192 14.79 0.11 28.15
CA ILE A 192 13.57 -0.53 27.63
C ILE A 192 12.64 0.54 27.06
N LEU A 193 12.44 1.64 27.80
CA LEU A 193 11.64 2.77 27.31
C LEU A 193 12.27 3.41 26.06
N GLN A 194 13.61 3.47 25.98
CA GLN A 194 14.31 3.96 24.78
C GLN A 194 13.95 3.13 23.55
N VAL A 195 13.97 1.79 23.64
CA VAL A 195 13.57 0.90 22.55
C VAL A 195 12.11 1.11 22.18
N LEU A 196 11.21 1.06 23.17
CA LEU A 196 9.76 1.22 22.94
C LEU A 196 9.43 2.57 22.29
N TYR A 197 10.05 3.65 22.76
CA TYR A 197 9.81 4.97 22.20
C TYR A 197 10.43 5.14 20.83
N THR A 198 11.56 4.51 20.56
CA THR A 198 12.18 4.53 19.23
C THR A 198 11.26 3.86 18.20
N TYR A 199 10.85 2.60 18.44
CA TYR A 199 9.91 1.93 17.54
C TYR A 199 8.56 2.66 17.48
N GLY A 200 8.06 3.09 18.64
CA GLY A 200 6.83 3.88 18.68
C GLY A 200 6.90 5.09 17.75
N LEU A 201 7.89 5.96 17.89
CA LEU A 201 7.99 7.17 17.08
C LEU A 201 8.34 6.92 15.61
N LEU A 202 8.96 5.79 15.27
CA LEU A 202 9.22 5.41 13.88
C LEU A 202 7.94 4.99 13.15
N PHE A 203 7.04 4.26 13.82
CA PHE A 203 5.85 3.68 13.19
C PHE A 203 4.54 4.41 13.54
N ILE A 204 4.44 4.99 14.74
CA ILE A 204 3.22 5.67 15.21
C ILE A 204 2.73 6.76 14.27
N PRO A 205 3.55 7.68 13.73
CA PRO A 205 3.04 8.74 12.87
C PRO A 205 2.31 8.20 11.65
N VAL A 206 2.87 7.17 11.01
CA VAL A 206 2.24 6.52 9.85
C VAL A 206 0.99 5.78 10.25
N PHE A 207 1.07 4.98 11.31
CA PHE A 207 -0.05 4.25 11.85
C PHE A 207 -1.21 5.17 12.27
N MET A 208 -0.90 6.33 12.87
CA MET A 208 -1.90 7.33 13.23
C MET A 208 -2.61 7.92 12.01
N VAL A 209 -1.90 8.14 10.89
CA VAL A 209 -2.55 8.62 9.66
C VAL A 209 -3.54 7.59 9.14
N TYR A 210 -3.18 6.30 9.08
CA TYR A 210 -4.12 5.24 8.71
C TYR A 210 -5.30 5.11 9.67
N LEU A 211 -5.06 5.22 10.99
CA LEU A 211 -6.16 5.21 11.96
C LEU A 211 -7.10 6.41 11.80
N VAL A 212 -6.55 7.59 11.52
CA VAL A 212 -7.34 8.80 11.26
C VAL A 212 -8.12 8.63 9.96
N GLU A 213 -7.53 8.03 8.93
CA GLU A 213 -8.24 7.74 7.68
C GLU A 213 -9.43 6.82 7.91
N ILE A 214 -9.22 5.67 8.57
CA ILE A 214 -10.31 4.74 8.92
C ILE A 214 -11.36 5.45 9.79
N PHE A 215 -10.94 6.26 10.75
CA PHE A 215 -11.84 7.07 11.57
C PHE A 215 -12.69 8.01 10.71
N MET A 216 -12.06 8.78 9.83
CA MET A 216 -12.75 9.77 8.99
C MET A 216 -13.70 9.11 8.00
N THR A 217 -13.31 7.99 7.37
CA THR A 217 -14.16 7.23 6.44
C THR A 217 -15.41 6.65 7.10
N LYS A 218 -15.34 6.35 8.39
CA LYS A 218 -16.48 5.79 9.14
C LYS A 218 -17.36 6.86 9.82
N VAL A 219 -16.81 8.03 10.13
CA VAL A 219 -17.52 9.11 10.83
C VAL A 219 -18.12 10.11 9.85
N ILE A 220 -17.42 10.44 8.78
CA ILE A 220 -17.85 11.43 7.78
C ILE A 220 -18.36 10.68 6.54
N TYR A 221 -19.66 10.77 6.31
CA TYR A 221 -20.29 10.14 5.16
C TYR A 221 -19.80 10.78 3.84
N GLY A 222 -19.49 9.94 2.87
CA GLY A 222 -18.93 10.40 1.60
C GLY A 222 -17.45 10.77 1.63
N PHE A 223 -16.72 10.50 2.73
CA PHE A 223 -15.26 10.74 2.77
C PHE A 223 -14.51 9.68 1.94
N PRO A 224 -13.73 10.08 0.92
CA PRO A 224 -13.11 9.14 -0.04
C PRO A 224 -11.86 8.43 0.50
N GLY A 225 -11.37 8.79 1.68
CA GLY A 225 -10.02 8.49 2.13
C GLY A 225 -9.07 9.66 1.87
N PHE A 226 -7.82 9.49 2.26
CA PHE A 226 -6.80 10.47 1.96
C PHE A 226 -6.38 10.37 0.48
N ALA A 227 -5.99 11.51 -0.09
CA ALA A 227 -5.49 11.55 -1.46
C ALA A 227 -4.28 10.59 -1.63
N THR A 228 -4.19 9.97 -2.80
CA THR A 228 -3.11 9.02 -3.15
C THR A 228 -1.72 9.59 -2.84
N GLY A 229 -1.50 10.88 -3.07
CA GLY A 229 -0.23 11.54 -2.74
C GLY A 229 0.14 11.54 -1.25
N VAL A 230 -0.83 11.51 -0.32
CA VAL A 230 -0.57 11.37 1.12
C VAL A 230 -0.11 9.94 1.42
N ILE A 231 -0.76 8.94 0.83
CA ILE A 231 -0.40 7.53 0.99
C ILE A 231 0.99 7.27 0.38
N GLU A 232 1.26 7.80 -0.80
CA GLU A 232 2.57 7.72 -1.45
C GLU A 232 3.67 8.36 -0.60
N PHE A 233 3.42 9.53 -0.02
CA PHE A 233 4.36 10.17 0.90
C PHE A 233 4.61 9.30 2.14
N LEU A 234 3.57 8.72 2.74
CA LEU A 234 3.70 7.82 3.89
C LEU A 234 4.51 6.56 3.55
N ASN A 235 4.31 6.03 2.35
CA ASN A 235 5.05 4.88 1.84
C ASN A 235 6.55 5.18 1.65
N GLN A 236 6.96 6.44 1.58
CA GLN A 236 8.36 6.85 1.52
C GLN A 236 8.97 7.11 2.92
N VAL A 237 8.21 7.03 4.00
CA VAL A 237 8.77 7.10 5.36
C VAL A 237 9.74 5.93 5.57
N PRO A 238 10.99 6.16 6.06
CA PRO A 238 12.05 5.14 6.08
C PRO A 238 11.63 3.81 6.71
N ALA A 239 10.93 3.83 7.83
CA ALA A 239 10.49 2.62 8.51
C ALA A 239 9.49 1.80 7.68
N ILE A 240 8.55 2.48 7.01
CA ILE A 240 7.55 1.84 6.15
C ILE A 240 8.19 1.34 4.86
N LYS A 241 9.05 2.17 4.22
CA LYS A 241 9.73 1.79 2.99
C LYS A 241 10.61 0.55 3.18
N VAL A 242 11.33 0.47 4.30
CA VAL A 242 12.11 -0.73 4.66
C VAL A 242 11.18 -1.94 4.79
N CYS A 243 10.06 -1.83 5.51
CA CYS A 243 9.11 -2.93 5.64
C CYS A 243 8.52 -3.34 4.28
N GLN A 244 8.09 -2.40 3.47
CA GLN A 244 7.48 -2.67 2.15
C GLN A 244 8.47 -3.35 1.20
N MET A 245 9.72 -2.85 1.11
CA MET A 245 10.71 -3.45 0.22
C MET A 245 11.04 -4.89 0.60
N PHE A 246 11.07 -5.23 1.89
CA PHE A 246 11.34 -6.59 2.36
C PHE A 246 10.12 -7.49 2.47
N MET A 247 8.93 -6.94 2.32
CA MET A 247 7.68 -7.71 2.17
C MET A 247 7.22 -7.82 0.70
N ALA A 248 7.97 -7.26 -0.23
CA ALA A 248 7.59 -7.11 -1.63
C ALA A 248 7.45 -8.43 -2.40
N GLN A 249 7.99 -9.55 -1.90
CA GLN A 249 7.68 -10.87 -2.45
C GLN A 249 6.18 -11.25 -2.32
N TYR A 250 5.40 -10.48 -1.56
CA TYR A 250 3.95 -10.70 -1.34
C TYR A 250 3.08 -9.56 -1.87
N VAL A 251 3.68 -8.44 -2.29
CA VAL A 251 2.97 -7.23 -2.73
C VAL A 251 3.65 -6.69 -3.99
N ASN A 252 2.90 -6.31 -5.00
CA ASN A 252 3.35 -5.80 -6.31
C ASN A 252 4.79 -5.25 -6.36
N TYR A 253 5.68 -6.04 -6.94
CA TYR A 253 7.13 -5.81 -7.06
C TYR A 253 7.52 -4.41 -7.56
N THR A 254 6.81 -3.88 -8.56
CA THR A 254 7.14 -2.61 -9.19
C THR A 254 6.99 -1.38 -8.28
N ILE A 255 6.02 -1.39 -7.38
CA ILE A 255 5.75 -0.26 -6.47
C ILE A 255 6.74 -0.22 -5.31
N ALA A 256 7.14 -1.40 -4.80
CA ALA A 256 8.01 -1.50 -3.64
C ALA A 256 9.47 -1.12 -3.93
N HIS A 257 9.95 -1.30 -5.18
CA HIS A 257 11.37 -1.20 -5.52
C HIS A 257 11.82 0.17 -6.06
N SER A 258 10.91 1.10 -6.35
CA SER A 258 11.26 2.45 -6.78
C SER A 258 11.68 3.33 -5.60
N LEU A 259 12.98 3.45 -5.35
CA LEU A 259 13.51 4.45 -4.43
C LEU A 259 13.79 5.74 -5.20
N ASN A 260 13.05 6.79 -4.90
CA ASN A 260 13.31 8.09 -5.48
C ASN A 260 14.51 8.75 -4.77
N LEU A 261 15.51 9.20 -5.53
CA LEU A 261 16.73 9.85 -5.01
C LEU A 261 16.44 11.07 -4.12
N TRP A 262 15.33 11.78 -4.36
CA TRP A 262 14.91 12.88 -3.50
C TRP A 262 14.67 12.46 -2.06
N TYR A 263 14.10 11.27 -1.84
CA TYR A 263 13.87 10.77 -0.47
C TYR A 263 15.17 10.41 0.22
N VAL A 264 16.19 9.94 -0.51
CA VAL A 264 17.53 9.70 0.05
C VAL A 264 18.13 11.01 0.57
N LEU A 265 18.04 12.10 -0.20
CA LEU A 265 18.47 13.42 0.24
C LEU A 265 17.69 13.90 1.49
N VAL A 266 16.39 13.69 1.50
CA VAL A 266 15.53 13.99 2.67
C VAL A 266 15.99 13.19 3.90
N TYR A 267 16.32 11.89 3.75
CA TYR A 267 16.83 11.07 4.86
C TYR A 267 18.16 11.60 5.42
N ILE A 268 19.06 12.04 4.54
CA ILE A 268 20.34 12.67 4.96
C ILE A 268 20.08 13.94 5.74
N ILE A 269 19.22 14.83 5.23
CA ILE A 269 18.88 16.10 5.88
C ILE A 269 18.24 15.86 7.25
N ILE A 270 17.27 14.95 7.33
CA ILE A 270 16.60 14.59 8.58
C ILE A 270 17.63 14.01 9.58
N THR A 271 18.51 13.11 9.12
CA THR A 271 19.56 12.52 9.97
C THR A 271 20.46 13.60 10.53
N ALA A 272 20.92 14.54 9.69
CA ALA A 272 21.75 15.67 10.15
C ALA A 272 21.00 16.57 11.15
N ALA A 273 19.72 16.87 10.90
CA ALA A 273 18.88 17.65 11.81
C ALA A 273 18.72 16.96 13.18
N ILE A 274 18.52 15.64 13.18
CA ILE A 274 18.40 14.85 14.42
C ILE A 274 19.74 14.81 15.18
N VAL A 275 20.87 14.67 14.50
CA VAL A 275 22.21 14.78 15.14
C VAL A 275 22.37 16.14 15.81
N PHE A 276 21.99 17.22 15.12
CA PHE A 276 22.04 18.57 15.67
C PHE A 276 21.09 18.76 16.87
N LEU A 277 19.88 18.21 16.79
CA LEU A 277 18.93 18.21 17.91
C LEU A 277 19.51 17.47 19.11
N GLY A 278 20.08 16.28 18.92
CA GLY A 278 20.75 15.51 19.98
C GLY A 278 21.89 16.28 20.65
N TYR A 279 22.68 17.01 19.84
CA TYR A 279 23.72 17.88 20.37
C TYR A 279 23.16 19.02 21.22
N LYS A 280 22.02 19.63 20.83
CA LYS A 280 21.34 20.63 21.65
C LYS A 280 20.75 20.05 22.94
N LEU A 281 20.13 18.88 22.88
CA LEU A 281 19.57 18.19 24.03
C LEU A 281 20.66 17.82 25.06
N LEU A 282 21.86 17.45 24.60
CA LEU A 282 23.02 17.17 25.43
C LEU A 282 23.42 18.36 26.32
N LYS A 283 23.24 19.60 25.83
CA LYS A 283 23.60 20.84 26.54
C LYS A 283 22.58 21.29 27.59
N ILE A 284 21.42 20.64 27.66
CA ILE A 284 20.42 20.96 28.68
C ILE A 284 20.94 20.54 30.04
N GLU A 285 21.00 21.49 30.97
CA GLU A 285 21.57 21.27 32.32
C GLU A 285 20.74 20.28 33.15
N ASN A 286 19.41 20.37 33.08
CA ASN A 286 18.52 19.54 33.88
C ASN A 286 17.98 18.34 33.08
N GLN A 287 18.82 17.31 32.89
CA GLN A 287 18.48 16.08 32.16
C GLN A 287 17.34 15.28 32.83
N GLU A 288 17.22 15.27 34.13
CA GLU A 288 16.14 14.56 34.85
C GLU A 288 14.77 15.19 34.57
N LYS A 289 14.71 16.52 34.49
CA LYS A 289 13.47 17.21 34.10
C LYS A 289 13.09 16.92 32.69
N LEU A 290 14.04 16.91 31.74
CA LEU A 290 13.83 16.57 30.34
C LEU A 290 13.27 15.15 30.20
N GLN A 291 13.88 14.16 30.86
CA GLN A 291 13.42 12.77 30.85
C GLN A 291 12.01 12.62 31.45
N THR A 292 11.71 13.38 32.51
CA THR A 292 10.37 13.34 33.13
C THR A 292 9.30 13.92 32.19
N VAL A 293 9.63 14.97 31.44
CA VAL A 293 8.75 15.55 30.42
C VAL A 293 8.58 14.57 29.25
N GLY A 294 9.65 13.97 28.75
CA GLY A 294 9.62 12.96 27.71
C GLY A 294 8.71 11.78 28.06
N ASP A 295 8.90 11.17 29.24
CA ASP A 295 8.07 10.05 29.70
C ASP A 295 6.57 10.44 29.80
N LYS A 296 6.26 11.69 30.19
CA LYS A 296 4.87 12.17 30.22
C LYS A 296 4.28 12.29 28.83
N ILE A 297 5.01 12.89 27.87
CA ILE A 297 4.57 13.06 26.48
C ILE A 297 4.30 11.68 25.87
N PHE A 298 5.22 10.74 25.99
CA PHE A 298 5.05 9.39 25.45
C PHE A 298 3.88 8.65 26.06
N LYS A 299 3.64 8.81 27.36
CA LYS A 299 2.46 8.23 28.01
C LYS A 299 1.16 8.71 27.38
N TYR A 300 1.05 10.02 27.09
CA TYR A 300 -0.16 10.55 26.44
C TYR A 300 -0.29 10.08 25.00
N ILE A 301 0.81 9.99 24.25
CA ILE A 301 0.82 9.43 22.89
C ILE A 301 0.30 7.98 22.91
N TRP A 302 0.78 7.12 23.81
CA TRP A 302 0.31 5.74 23.94
C TRP A 302 -1.16 5.65 24.33
N ILE A 303 -1.63 6.49 25.24
CA ILE A 303 -3.05 6.54 25.60
C ILE A 303 -3.90 6.89 24.37
N LEU A 304 -3.48 7.87 23.57
CA LEU A 304 -4.19 8.28 22.36
C LEU A 304 -4.24 7.14 21.33
N ILE A 305 -3.13 6.45 21.10
CA ILE A 305 -3.05 5.33 20.15
C ILE A 305 -3.96 4.17 20.58
N ILE A 306 -3.84 3.75 21.84
CA ILE A 306 -4.66 2.67 22.37
C ILE A 306 -6.15 3.06 22.29
N GLY A 307 -6.47 4.33 22.60
CA GLY A 307 -7.82 4.85 22.47
C GLY A 307 -8.35 4.79 21.05
N MET A 308 -7.56 5.21 20.08
CA MET A 308 -7.95 5.15 18.68
C MET A 308 -8.07 3.71 18.17
N LEU A 309 -7.17 2.81 18.57
CA LEU A 309 -7.27 1.38 18.24
C LEU A 309 -8.58 0.76 18.72
N PHE A 310 -8.92 0.97 19.99
CA PHE A 310 -10.19 0.48 20.54
C PHE A 310 -11.38 1.13 19.82
N TYR A 311 -11.32 2.44 19.54
CA TYR A 311 -12.37 3.13 18.83
C TYR A 311 -12.60 2.52 17.44
N VAL A 312 -11.55 2.33 16.65
CA VAL A 312 -11.63 1.73 15.31
C VAL A 312 -12.16 0.29 15.40
N SER A 313 -11.68 -0.51 16.37
CA SER A 313 -12.15 -1.88 16.57
C SER A 313 -13.64 -1.93 16.88
N PHE A 314 -14.15 -1.05 17.76
CA PHE A 314 -15.58 -0.98 18.07
C PHE A 314 -16.39 -0.40 16.92
N MET A 315 -15.83 0.54 16.14
CA MET A 315 -16.47 1.03 14.92
C MET A 315 -16.69 -0.07 13.89
N LEU A 316 -15.69 -0.93 13.70
CA LEU A 316 -15.80 -2.09 12.79
C LEU A 316 -16.84 -3.10 13.30
N SER A 317 -17.00 -3.23 14.62
CA SER A 317 -17.95 -4.18 15.23
C SER A 317 -19.39 -3.67 15.27
N PHE A 318 -19.61 -2.39 15.58
CA PHE A 318 -20.94 -1.84 15.82
C PHE A 318 -21.46 -0.92 14.71
N ASN A 319 -20.61 -0.55 13.77
CA ASN A 319 -20.90 0.39 12.68
C ASN A 319 -21.59 1.70 13.12
N ASN A 320 -21.39 2.10 14.37
CA ASN A 320 -21.98 3.30 14.97
C ASN A 320 -20.93 4.13 15.72
N PRO A 321 -20.63 5.36 15.25
CA PRO A 321 -19.58 6.19 15.84
C PRO A 321 -19.84 6.60 17.29
N LEU A 322 -21.09 6.88 17.63
CA LEU A 322 -21.44 7.31 18.99
C LEU A 322 -21.37 6.17 20.00
N ILE A 323 -21.88 5.00 19.64
CA ILE A 323 -21.79 3.81 20.51
C ILE A 323 -20.31 3.45 20.74
N SER A 324 -19.50 3.46 19.69
CA SER A 324 -18.08 3.13 19.77
C SER A 324 -17.31 4.08 20.68
N ILE A 325 -17.52 5.39 20.56
CA ILE A 325 -16.82 6.34 21.45
C ILE A 325 -17.29 6.24 22.90
N LEU A 326 -18.58 6.00 23.13
CA LEU A 326 -19.09 5.80 24.49
C LEU A 326 -18.48 4.58 25.17
N ILE A 327 -18.35 3.46 24.46
CA ILE A 327 -17.70 2.24 24.97
C ILE A 327 -16.22 2.51 25.29
N VAL A 328 -15.49 3.15 24.38
CA VAL A 328 -14.08 3.49 24.60
C VAL A 328 -13.90 4.38 25.81
N VAL A 329 -14.71 5.43 25.93
CA VAL A 329 -14.67 6.36 27.07
C VAL A 329 -15.01 5.61 28.37
N ALA A 330 -16.03 4.76 28.36
CA ALA A 330 -16.39 3.94 29.53
C ALA A 330 -15.23 3.03 29.97
N LEU A 331 -14.57 2.34 29.03
CA LEU A 331 -13.40 1.50 29.33
C LEU A 331 -12.26 2.31 29.93
N PHE A 332 -11.92 3.48 29.36
CA PHE A 332 -10.88 4.33 29.92
C PHE A 332 -11.22 4.86 31.31
N LEU A 333 -12.47 5.23 31.56
CA LEU A 333 -12.93 5.65 32.88
C LEU A 333 -12.85 4.51 33.90
N VAL A 334 -13.24 3.29 33.51
CA VAL A 334 -13.10 2.11 34.37
C VAL A 334 -11.65 1.86 34.72
N VAL A 335 -10.74 1.83 33.74
CA VAL A 335 -9.28 1.63 33.98
C VAL A 335 -8.73 2.74 34.87
N TYR A 336 -9.14 4.01 34.64
CA TYR A 336 -8.75 5.13 35.47
C TYR A 336 -9.22 4.96 36.91
N ILE A 337 -10.49 4.62 37.13
CA ILE A 337 -11.09 4.40 38.45
C ILE A 337 -10.34 3.32 39.22
N PHE A 338 -10.14 2.17 38.59
CA PHE A 338 -9.38 1.06 39.19
C PHE A 338 -7.98 1.50 39.61
N LYS A 339 -7.27 2.18 38.73
CA LYS A 339 -5.91 2.67 39.00
C LYS A 339 -5.87 3.63 40.18
N GLU A 340 -6.77 4.62 40.25
CA GLU A 340 -6.81 5.63 41.30
C GLU A 340 -7.25 5.03 42.64
N VAL A 341 -8.25 4.16 42.65
CA VAL A 341 -8.74 3.49 43.87
C VAL A 341 -7.66 2.56 44.44
N ILE A 342 -7.00 1.75 43.60
CA ILE A 342 -5.93 0.85 44.05
C ILE A 342 -4.72 1.67 44.55
N SER A 343 -4.31 2.69 43.81
CA SER A 343 -3.13 3.50 44.15
C SER A 343 -3.30 4.28 45.46
N LYS A 344 -4.49 4.84 45.68
CA LYS A 344 -4.76 5.73 46.86
C LYS A 344 -5.54 5.04 47.96
N ARG A 345 -5.94 3.79 47.75
CA ARG A 345 -6.75 2.99 48.69
C ARG A 345 -8.00 3.73 49.19
N SER A 346 -8.59 4.58 48.37
CA SER A 346 -9.72 5.45 48.74
C SER A 346 -10.65 5.66 47.55
N ILE A 347 -11.94 5.43 47.73
CA ILE A 347 -12.99 5.70 46.74
C ILE A 347 -13.10 7.20 46.43
N LYS A 348 -12.84 8.07 47.37
CA LYS A 348 -12.83 9.54 47.18
C LYS A 348 -11.80 10.00 46.13
N ALA A 349 -10.83 9.15 45.79
CA ALA A 349 -9.82 9.41 44.75
C ALA A 349 -10.44 9.56 43.34
N ILE A 350 -11.64 9.02 43.11
CA ILE A 350 -12.38 9.14 41.85
C ILE A 350 -12.64 10.62 41.53
N LEU A 351 -13.00 11.41 42.54
CA LEU A 351 -13.35 12.83 42.35
C LEU A 351 -12.15 13.71 41.93
N ASN A 352 -10.92 13.22 42.07
CA ASN A 352 -9.71 13.94 41.68
C ASN A 352 -9.40 13.82 40.16
N GLY A 353 -10.21 13.11 39.41
CA GLY A 353 -10.02 12.81 37.99
C GLY A 353 -10.48 13.86 36.99
N LYS A 354 -10.63 15.14 37.38
CA LYS A 354 -11.15 16.21 36.52
C LYS A 354 -10.58 16.20 35.09
N LYS A 355 -9.28 15.97 34.92
CA LYS A 355 -8.63 15.93 33.60
C LYS A 355 -9.16 14.80 32.71
N TYR A 356 -9.40 13.61 33.26
CA TYR A 356 -9.90 12.46 32.51
C TYR A 356 -11.35 12.64 32.12
N TYR A 357 -12.16 13.23 33.00
CA TYR A 357 -13.56 13.56 32.67
C TYR A 357 -13.64 14.62 31.58
N ILE A 358 -12.82 15.67 31.63
CA ILE A 358 -12.75 16.69 30.57
C ILE A 358 -12.30 16.05 29.24
N MET A 359 -11.26 15.21 29.24
CA MET A 359 -10.82 14.52 28.03
C MET A 359 -11.91 13.62 27.45
N SER A 360 -12.67 12.92 28.28
CA SER A 360 -13.80 12.08 27.86
C SER A 360 -14.91 12.91 27.20
N VAL A 361 -15.28 14.04 27.81
CA VAL A 361 -16.28 14.96 27.25
C VAL A 361 -15.79 15.53 25.92
N VAL A 362 -14.54 15.94 25.82
CA VAL A 362 -13.95 16.45 24.57
C VAL A 362 -13.95 15.38 23.49
N ALA A 363 -13.57 14.13 23.80
CA ALA A 363 -13.57 13.04 22.83
C ALA A 363 -14.99 12.77 22.26
N ILE A 364 -15.99 12.71 23.15
CA ILE A 364 -17.39 12.54 22.74
C ILE A 364 -17.85 13.74 21.90
N ALA A 365 -17.54 14.97 22.32
CA ALA A 365 -17.91 16.18 21.59
C ALA A 365 -17.30 16.22 20.18
N VAL A 366 -16.05 15.83 20.03
CA VAL A 366 -15.37 15.76 18.71
C VAL A 366 -16.08 14.77 17.79
N VAL A 367 -16.42 13.58 18.27
CA VAL A 367 -17.15 12.58 17.45
C VAL A 367 -18.55 13.10 17.08
N ILE A 368 -19.28 13.72 18.01
CA ILE A 368 -20.59 14.31 17.73
C ILE A 368 -20.48 15.43 16.67
N LEU A 369 -19.50 16.32 16.81
CA LEU A 369 -19.29 17.43 15.86
C LEU A 369 -18.95 16.92 14.46
N LEU A 370 -18.10 15.92 14.35
CA LEU A 370 -17.71 15.33 13.06
C LEU A 370 -18.87 14.55 12.42
N SER A 371 -19.65 13.80 13.21
CA SER A 371 -20.78 13.00 12.69
C SER A 371 -22.03 13.82 12.43
N SER A 372 -22.12 15.06 12.91
CA SER A 372 -23.29 15.94 12.71
C SER A 372 -23.25 16.78 11.42
N ASP A 373 -22.23 16.56 10.58
CA ASP A 373 -22.01 17.36 9.36
C ASP A 373 -22.10 18.89 9.58
N LEU A 374 -21.56 19.37 10.71
CA LEU A 374 -21.64 20.78 11.09
C LEU A 374 -21.04 21.72 10.03
N PHE A 375 -20.05 21.22 9.25
CA PHE A 375 -19.39 21.97 8.17
C PHE A 375 -20.02 21.77 6.80
N GLY A 376 -21.15 21.04 6.71
CA GLY A 376 -21.86 20.77 5.47
C GLY A 376 -21.04 19.99 4.44
N TYR A 377 -20.06 19.20 4.90
CA TYR A 377 -19.20 18.41 4.02
C TYR A 377 -19.99 17.34 3.26
N GLU A 378 -20.86 16.61 3.97
CA GLU A 378 -21.63 15.49 3.43
C GLU A 378 -22.65 15.96 2.37
N LYS A 379 -23.25 17.13 2.57
CA LYS A 379 -24.29 17.70 1.70
C LYS A 379 -23.73 18.57 0.56
N LYS A 380 -22.43 18.73 0.50
CA LYS A 380 -21.81 19.63 -0.48
C LYS A 380 -21.78 19.00 -1.87
N VAL A 381 -22.71 19.43 -2.71
CA VAL A 381 -22.77 19.10 -4.14
C VAL A 381 -22.45 20.38 -4.94
N PRO A 382 -21.49 20.35 -5.89
CA PRO A 382 -21.18 21.51 -6.74
C PRO A 382 -22.37 21.88 -7.64
N ASN A 383 -22.44 23.16 -8.04
CA ASN A 383 -23.37 23.58 -9.07
C ASN A 383 -22.91 23.09 -10.45
N LEU A 384 -23.85 22.74 -11.31
CA LEU A 384 -23.56 22.26 -12.66
C LEU A 384 -22.64 23.22 -13.44
N GLU A 385 -22.89 24.54 -13.32
CA GLU A 385 -22.14 25.59 -14.01
C GLU A 385 -20.66 25.66 -13.61
N ASP A 386 -20.32 25.19 -12.40
CA ASP A 386 -18.96 25.18 -11.86
C ASP A 386 -18.15 23.96 -12.28
N ILE A 387 -18.80 22.92 -12.85
CA ILE A 387 -18.19 21.64 -13.16
C ILE A 387 -17.61 21.68 -14.57
N GLU A 388 -16.38 21.20 -14.71
CA GLU A 388 -15.71 20.97 -15.98
C GLU A 388 -15.98 19.57 -16.51
N TYR A 389 -15.83 18.55 -15.64
CA TYR A 389 -16.21 17.17 -15.86
C TYR A 389 -16.40 16.41 -14.52
N MET A 390 -17.04 15.25 -14.59
CA MET A 390 -17.14 14.32 -13.46
C MET A 390 -16.54 12.99 -13.83
N THR A 391 -15.95 12.28 -12.83
CA THR A 391 -15.61 10.86 -12.99
C THR A 391 -16.46 10.01 -12.06
N TYR A 392 -16.78 8.82 -12.54
CA TYR A 392 -17.49 7.79 -11.81
C TYR A 392 -16.68 6.50 -11.87
N THR A 393 -16.24 6.00 -10.72
CA THR A 393 -15.43 4.80 -10.66
C THR A 393 -16.00 3.84 -9.61
N ALA A 394 -16.30 2.62 -10.03
CA ALA A 394 -16.64 1.55 -9.11
C ALA A 394 -15.35 0.83 -8.67
N ALA A 395 -15.20 0.58 -7.38
CA ALA A 395 -13.98 0.00 -6.82
C ALA A 395 -13.83 -1.50 -7.04
N TYR A 396 -14.24 -2.03 -8.16
CA TYR A 396 -13.69 -3.30 -8.63
C TYR A 396 -12.53 -2.98 -9.59
N PRO A 397 -11.40 -3.72 -9.51
CA PRO A 397 -10.15 -3.33 -10.15
C PRO A 397 -10.17 -3.57 -11.66
N ASN A 398 -11.08 -2.94 -12.37
CA ASN A 398 -10.88 -2.76 -13.78
C ASN A 398 -9.89 -1.60 -13.90
N LYS A 399 -8.67 -1.90 -14.30
CA LYS A 399 -7.61 -0.94 -14.65
C LYS A 399 -7.96 -0.05 -15.85
N ILE A 400 -9.21 0.01 -16.24
CA ILE A 400 -9.72 0.92 -17.25
C ILE A 400 -9.78 2.28 -16.58
N GLY A 401 -9.15 3.26 -17.20
CA GLY A 401 -9.02 4.63 -16.68
C GLY A 401 -10.35 5.22 -16.21
N GLU A 402 -10.25 6.18 -15.31
CA GLU A 402 -11.40 6.91 -14.78
C GLU A 402 -12.23 7.44 -15.95
N ILE A 403 -13.53 7.08 -16.00
CA ILE A 403 -14.42 7.55 -17.05
C ILE A 403 -14.79 9.00 -16.75
N GLU A 404 -14.47 9.90 -17.68
CA GLU A 404 -14.76 11.33 -17.59
C GLU A 404 -16.06 11.66 -18.31
N PHE A 405 -17.07 12.12 -17.57
CA PHE A 405 -18.33 12.61 -18.12
C PHE A 405 -18.25 14.12 -18.30
N ARG A 406 -18.37 14.57 -19.57
CA ARG A 406 -18.33 15.99 -19.97
C ARG A 406 -19.66 16.47 -20.53
N ASP A 407 -20.51 15.52 -20.97
CA ASP A 407 -21.86 15.84 -21.41
C ASP A 407 -22.72 16.38 -20.26
N GLU A 408 -23.45 17.45 -20.51
CA GLU A 408 -24.24 18.16 -19.48
C GLU A 408 -25.35 17.30 -18.90
N GLU A 409 -25.97 16.42 -19.71
CA GLU A 409 -27.05 15.53 -19.27
C GLU A 409 -26.49 14.41 -18.38
N ASN A 410 -25.36 13.84 -18.77
CA ASN A 410 -24.67 12.83 -17.99
C ASN A 410 -24.18 13.39 -16.63
N ILE A 411 -23.66 14.62 -16.63
CA ILE A 411 -23.27 15.32 -15.40
C ILE A 411 -24.50 15.56 -14.51
N LYS A 412 -25.65 15.97 -15.07
CA LYS A 412 -26.90 16.14 -14.31
C LYS A 412 -27.36 14.85 -13.66
N ASN A 413 -27.29 13.72 -14.40
CA ASN A 413 -27.65 12.41 -13.90
C ASN A 413 -26.72 11.98 -12.75
N LEU A 414 -25.42 12.20 -12.86
CA LEU A 414 -24.44 11.94 -11.80
C LEU A 414 -24.66 12.82 -10.56
N ILE A 415 -25.04 14.08 -10.74
CA ILE A 415 -25.38 14.99 -9.64
C ILE A 415 -26.67 14.50 -8.93
N ALA A 416 -27.67 14.05 -9.68
CA ALA A 416 -28.89 13.48 -9.12
C ALA A 416 -28.55 12.25 -8.28
N LYS A 417 -27.79 11.32 -8.84
CA LYS A 417 -27.32 10.12 -8.14
C LYS A 417 -26.49 10.43 -6.89
N HIS A 418 -25.62 11.42 -6.92
CA HIS A 418 -24.90 11.88 -5.74
C HIS A 418 -25.87 12.35 -4.63
N LYS A 419 -26.92 13.07 -5.01
CA LYS A 419 -27.97 13.51 -4.06
C LYS A 419 -28.73 12.31 -3.46
N ASP A 420 -29.01 11.30 -4.28
CA ASP A 420 -29.66 10.08 -3.82
C ASP A 420 -28.77 9.33 -2.80
N PHE A 421 -27.47 9.17 -3.05
CA PHE A 421 -26.53 8.61 -2.06
C PHE A 421 -26.56 9.39 -0.73
N ILE A 422 -26.66 10.72 -0.78
CA ILE A 422 -26.74 11.54 0.43
C ILE A 422 -28.05 11.26 1.20
N LEU A 423 -29.16 11.05 0.50
CA LEU A 423 -30.47 10.75 1.09
C LEU A 423 -30.52 9.34 1.70
N GLU A 424 -29.92 8.35 1.03
CA GLU A 424 -29.89 6.95 1.43
C GLU A 424 -28.92 6.65 2.59
N LYS A 425 -28.22 7.66 3.11
CA LYS A 425 -27.25 7.52 4.22
C LYS A 425 -27.74 6.63 5.38
N ASN A 426 -29.03 6.65 5.69
CA ASN A 426 -29.60 5.89 6.81
C ASN A 426 -30.02 4.47 6.42
N GLU A 427 -30.25 4.20 5.16
CA GLU A 427 -30.70 2.90 4.64
C GLU A 427 -29.52 1.95 4.44
N THR A 428 -28.40 2.45 3.93
CA THR A 428 -27.19 1.67 3.67
C THR A 428 -26.46 1.17 4.92
N LYS A 429 -26.78 1.76 6.10
CA LYS A 429 -26.14 1.35 7.38
C LYS A 429 -26.48 -0.04 7.88
N ASN A 430 -27.52 -0.68 7.35
CA ASN A 430 -28.08 -1.93 7.90
C ASN A 430 -27.88 -3.18 7.02
N ILE A 431 -27.21 -3.04 5.88
CA ILE A 431 -27.08 -4.15 4.95
C ILE A 431 -25.69 -4.77 5.09
N THR A 432 -25.64 -6.03 5.48
CA THR A 432 -24.45 -6.88 5.57
C THR A 432 -24.46 -7.83 4.38
N SER A 433 -24.07 -7.38 3.21
CA SER A 433 -23.91 -8.30 2.07
C SER A 433 -22.61 -8.04 1.33
N ASP A 434 -22.02 -9.11 0.76
CA ASP A 434 -20.83 -9.09 -0.07
C ASP A 434 -21.06 -8.38 -1.43
N GLU A 435 -22.27 -7.82 -1.63
CA GLU A 435 -22.71 -7.15 -2.85
C GLU A 435 -22.39 -5.65 -2.89
N TYR A 436 -21.77 -5.09 -1.83
CA TYR A 436 -21.44 -3.66 -1.84
C TYR A 436 -20.16 -3.38 -2.60
N THR A 437 -20.27 -2.44 -3.51
CA THR A 437 -19.13 -1.84 -4.19
C THR A 437 -18.93 -0.43 -3.67
N ARG A 438 -17.68 -0.05 -3.49
CA ARG A 438 -17.34 1.33 -3.17
C ARG A 438 -17.29 2.15 -4.44
N ILE A 439 -18.14 3.17 -4.51
CA ILE A 439 -18.24 4.10 -5.62
C ILE A 439 -17.49 5.38 -5.28
N TYR A 440 -16.74 5.89 -6.24
CA TYR A 440 -16.06 7.18 -6.16
C TYR A 440 -16.66 8.13 -7.19
N LEU A 441 -17.07 9.32 -6.73
CA LEU A 441 -17.49 10.43 -7.55
C LEU A 441 -16.44 11.54 -7.40
N GLN A 442 -15.85 11.96 -8.52
CA GLN A 442 -14.91 13.06 -8.53
C GLN A 442 -15.43 14.18 -9.43
N TYR A 443 -15.48 15.37 -8.90
CA TYR A 443 -15.80 16.60 -9.63
C TYR A 443 -14.51 17.34 -9.94
N LYS A 444 -14.24 17.59 -11.21
CA LYS A 444 -13.28 18.59 -11.64
C LYS A 444 -14.01 19.89 -11.83
N LEU A 445 -13.64 20.93 -11.06
CA LEU A 445 -14.24 22.24 -11.18
C LEU A 445 -13.46 23.13 -12.17
N LYS A 446 -14.14 24.03 -12.85
CA LYS A 446 -13.55 25.01 -13.79
C LYS A 446 -12.45 25.89 -13.17
N ASN A 447 -12.44 26.03 -11.84
CA ASN A 447 -11.39 26.74 -11.11
C ASN A 447 -10.15 25.86 -10.79
N GLY A 448 -10.07 24.65 -11.35
CA GLY A 448 -8.98 23.72 -11.19
C GLY A 448 -9.03 22.85 -9.92
N LYS A 449 -10.00 23.05 -9.02
CA LYS A 449 -10.15 22.25 -7.79
C LYS A 449 -10.85 20.93 -8.06
N TYR A 450 -10.55 19.94 -7.21
CA TYR A 450 -11.24 18.65 -7.20
C TYR A 450 -12.08 18.50 -5.94
N ILE A 451 -13.26 17.88 -6.08
CA ILE A 451 -14.09 17.41 -4.97
C ILE A 451 -14.30 15.93 -5.19
N VAL A 452 -13.87 15.11 -4.24
CA VAL A 452 -14.02 13.65 -4.32
C VAL A 452 -14.97 13.18 -3.23
N ARG A 453 -15.84 12.22 -3.57
CA ARG A 453 -16.77 11.57 -2.66
C ARG A 453 -16.70 10.06 -2.87
N SER A 454 -16.94 9.29 -1.79
CA SER A 454 -16.99 7.84 -1.85
C SER A 454 -18.17 7.31 -1.07
N TYR A 455 -18.93 6.41 -1.68
CA TYR A 455 -20.12 5.79 -1.10
C TYR A 455 -20.05 4.28 -1.21
N GLU A 456 -20.57 3.57 -0.23
CA GLU A 456 -20.83 2.14 -0.32
C GLU A 456 -22.26 1.99 -0.87
N ALA A 457 -22.39 1.42 -2.05
CA ALA A 457 -23.68 1.23 -2.71
C ALA A 457 -23.77 -0.15 -3.36
N VAL A 458 -24.99 -0.68 -3.44
CA VAL A 458 -25.25 -1.86 -4.26
C VAL A 458 -25.19 -1.39 -5.71
N LEU A 459 -24.25 -1.95 -6.49
CA LEU A 459 -24.26 -1.73 -7.93
C LEU A 459 -25.48 -2.46 -8.51
N THR A 460 -26.50 -1.69 -8.81
CA THR A 460 -27.53 -2.17 -9.72
C THR A 460 -26.93 -2.11 -11.13
N THR A 461 -26.84 -3.24 -11.79
CA THR A 461 -26.25 -3.39 -13.13
C THR A 461 -27.02 -2.64 -14.21
N ASN A 462 -28.24 -2.20 -13.94
CA ASN A 462 -29.11 -1.43 -14.84
C ASN A 462 -28.98 0.08 -14.64
N GLU A 463 -27.78 0.59 -14.44
CA GLU A 463 -27.59 2.02 -14.37
C GLU A 463 -27.62 2.63 -15.77
N PRO A 464 -28.57 3.54 -16.08
CA PRO A 464 -28.63 4.21 -17.40
C PRO A 464 -27.33 4.88 -17.81
N LEU A 465 -26.50 5.22 -16.82
CA LEU A 465 -25.19 5.84 -17.02
C LEU A 465 -24.20 4.95 -17.78
N PHE A 466 -24.31 3.62 -17.60
CA PHE A 466 -23.44 2.65 -18.27
C PHE A 466 -23.79 2.43 -19.74
N GLU A 467 -24.99 2.89 -20.15
CA GLU A 467 -25.48 2.82 -21.52
C GLU A 467 -25.17 4.10 -22.31
N THR A 468 -24.58 5.11 -21.67
CA THR A 468 -24.28 6.38 -22.35
C THR A 468 -23.12 6.22 -23.33
N GLU A 469 -23.20 6.94 -24.45
CA GLU A 469 -22.15 7.00 -25.46
C GLU A 469 -20.78 7.31 -24.84
N GLU A 470 -20.78 8.28 -23.94
CA GLU A 470 -19.57 8.78 -23.28
C GLU A 470 -18.90 7.69 -22.41
N TYR A 471 -19.72 6.90 -21.69
CA TYR A 471 -19.23 5.78 -20.89
C TYR A 471 -18.69 4.66 -21.77
N VAL A 472 -19.47 4.22 -22.76
CA VAL A 472 -19.12 3.11 -23.65
C VAL A 472 -17.84 3.42 -24.41
N LYS A 473 -17.73 4.60 -25.02
CA LYS A 473 -16.53 5.00 -25.75
C LYS A 473 -15.27 4.99 -24.88
N GLN A 474 -15.32 5.56 -23.70
CA GLN A 474 -14.14 5.65 -22.83
C GLN A 474 -13.78 4.29 -22.21
N LYS A 475 -14.78 3.54 -21.75
CA LYS A 475 -14.54 2.21 -21.15
C LYS A 475 -13.86 1.26 -22.12
N TYR A 476 -14.21 1.36 -23.39
CA TYR A 476 -13.72 0.47 -24.43
C TYR A 476 -12.68 1.10 -25.35
N ALA A 477 -12.32 2.37 -25.12
CA ALA A 477 -11.22 3.03 -25.84
C ALA A 477 -9.92 2.24 -25.75
N TYR A 478 -9.69 1.54 -24.60
CA TYR A 478 -8.55 0.66 -24.42
C TYR A 478 -8.47 -0.43 -25.52
N MET A 479 -9.60 -1.00 -25.94
CA MET A 479 -9.64 -2.00 -27.01
C MET A 479 -9.30 -1.40 -28.37
N TYR A 480 -9.65 -0.11 -28.62
CA TYR A 480 -9.30 0.58 -29.85
C TYR A 480 -7.83 0.98 -29.91
N ASP A 481 -7.33 1.52 -28.77
CA ASP A 481 -6.02 2.15 -28.70
C ASP A 481 -4.89 1.14 -28.46
N ASN A 482 -5.22 -0.06 -27.95
CA ASN A 482 -4.25 -1.08 -27.55
C ASN A 482 -4.52 -2.46 -28.19
N LYS A 483 -5.06 -2.51 -29.40
CA LYS A 483 -5.26 -3.77 -30.14
C LYS A 483 -4.00 -4.65 -30.13
N GLU A 484 -2.84 -3.99 -30.24
CA GLU A 484 -1.54 -4.63 -30.31
C GLU A 484 -1.09 -5.26 -28.97
N ASN A 485 -1.77 -4.93 -27.87
CA ASN A 485 -1.43 -5.42 -26.52
C ASN A 485 -2.40 -6.50 -26.01
N ILE A 486 -3.37 -6.92 -26.82
CA ILE A 486 -4.29 -7.99 -26.45
C ILE A 486 -3.63 -9.33 -26.78
N ASP A 487 -3.28 -10.08 -25.75
CA ASP A 487 -2.61 -11.39 -25.92
C ASP A 487 -3.61 -12.53 -26.10
N MET A 488 -4.77 -12.42 -25.46
CA MET A 488 -5.80 -13.46 -25.52
C MET A 488 -7.20 -12.85 -25.40
N LEU A 489 -8.12 -13.36 -26.18
CA LEU A 489 -9.54 -13.07 -26.12
C LEU A 489 -10.29 -14.36 -25.82
N LYS A 490 -11.12 -14.32 -24.79
CA LYS A 490 -12.02 -15.42 -24.44
C LYS A 490 -13.46 -14.93 -24.49
N ILE A 491 -14.30 -15.62 -25.27
CA ILE A 491 -15.74 -15.35 -25.34
C ILE A 491 -16.46 -16.58 -24.83
N ALA A 492 -17.24 -16.43 -23.77
CA ALA A 492 -18.15 -17.46 -23.28
C ALA A 492 -19.58 -17.04 -23.57
N GLY A 493 -20.39 -17.95 -24.07
CA GLY A 493 -21.78 -17.66 -24.43
C GLY A 493 -22.69 -18.88 -24.35
N VAL A 494 -23.97 -18.66 -24.63
CA VAL A 494 -24.97 -19.72 -24.71
C VAL A 494 -25.57 -19.76 -26.13
N TYR A 495 -25.45 -20.91 -26.79
CA TYR A 495 -26.00 -21.17 -28.09
C TYR A 495 -26.96 -22.36 -28.04
N ASN A 496 -28.22 -22.14 -28.38
CA ASN A 496 -29.29 -23.18 -28.35
C ASN A 496 -29.32 -23.95 -27.00
N GLY A 497 -29.15 -23.27 -25.90
CA GLY A 497 -29.16 -23.85 -24.56
C GLY A 497 -27.86 -24.55 -24.12
N LYS A 498 -26.82 -24.60 -24.96
CA LYS A 498 -25.51 -25.13 -24.63
C LYS A 498 -24.52 -23.99 -24.43
N THR A 499 -23.69 -24.09 -23.42
CA THR A 499 -22.59 -23.13 -23.21
C THR A 499 -21.50 -23.40 -24.23
N PHE A 500 -21.05 -22.35 -24.92
CA PHE A 500 -19.85 -22.42 -25.76
C PHE A 500 -18.77 -21.52 -25.23
N ILE A 501 -17.51 -21.86 -25.50
CA ILE A 501 -16.33 -21.09 -25.19
C ILE A 501 -15.53 -20.94 -26.49
N PHE A 502 -15.25 -19.70 -26.86
CA PHE A 502 -14.34 -19.34 -27.92
C PHE A 502 -13.06 -18.76 -27.30
N GLU A 503 -11.90 -19.20 -27.77
CA GLU A 503 -10.61 -18.68 -27.37
C GLU A 503 -9.76 -18.39 -28.60
N ALA A 504 -9.23 -17.16 -28.68
CA ALA A 504 -8.23 -16.76 -29.64
C ALA A 504 -7.07 -16.12 -28.92
N ASN A 505 -5.87 -16.54 -29.24
CA ASN A 505 -4.66 -15.96 -28.67
C ASN A 505 -3.77 -15.36 -29.78
N ARG A 506 -2.98 -14.36 -29.40
CA ARG A 506 -2.11 -13.61 -30.31
C ARG A 506 -1.07 -14.49 -30.98
N TYR A 507 -0.62 -15.53 -30.29
CA TYR A 507 0.50 -16.36 -30.72
C TYR A 507 0.07 -17.46 -31.73
N GLU A 508 -1.19 -17.83 -31.72
CA GLU A 508 -1.70 -18.90 -32.58
C GLU A 508 -2.58 -18.39 -33.72
N ASN A 509 -3.35 -17.29 -33.48
CA ASN A 509 -4.41 -16.86 -34.37
C ASN A 509 -4.57 -15.32 -34.39
N LEU A 510 -3.51 -14.61 -34.73
CA LEU A 510 -3.47 -13.14 -34.71
C LEU A 510 -4.54 -12.51 -35.63
N ASP A 511 -4.72 -13.04 -36.85
CA ASP A 511 -5.70 -12.51 -37.81
C ASP A 511 -7.13 -12.65 -37.29
N LEU A 512 -7.46 -13.82 -36.74
CA LEU A 512 -8.76 -14.07 -36.14
C LEU A 512 -8.98 -13.19 -34.90
N LEU A 513 -7.97 -13.06 -34.04
CA LEU A 513 -8.03 -12.18 -32.89
C LEU A 513 -8.31 -10.73 -33.32
N ASN A 514 -7.56 -10.22 -34.30
CA ASN A 514 -7.73 -8.86 -34.81
C ASN A 514 -9.11 -8.64 -35.48
N GLU A 515 -9.62 -9.64 -36.22
CA GLU A 515 -10.96 -9.60 -36.80
C GLU A 515 -12.02 -9.50 -35.70
N ILE A 516 -11.97 -10.38 -34.70
CA ILE A 516 -12.94 -10.38 -33.59
C ILE A 516 -12.88 -9.08 -32.79
N VAL A 517 -11.69 -8.58 -32.47
CA VAL A 517 -11.51 -7.29 -31.77
C VAL A 517 -12.08 -6.15 -32.62
N SER A 518 -11.91 -6.18 -33.92
CA SER A 518 -12.47 -5.17 -34.82
C SER A 518 -14.01 -5.24 -34.88
N ASN A 519 -14.60 -6.43 -34.90
CA ASN A 519 -16.05 -6.61 -34.83
C ASN A 519 -16.65 -6.08 -33.54
N ILE A 520 -16.00 -6.40 -32.39
CA ILE A 520 -16.37 -5.83 -31.09
C ILE A 520 -16.30 -4.29 -31.11
N ALA A 521 -15.23 -3.74 -31.68
CA ALA A 521 -15.04 -2.32 -31.79
C ALA A 521 -16.13 -1.64 -32.65
N ASN A 522 -16.51 -2.25 -33.76
CA ASN A 522 -17.57 -1.74 -34.62
C ASN A 522 -18.94 -1.79 -33.94
N ASP A 523 -19.26 -2.90 -33.26
CA ASP A 523 -20.51 -3.03 -32.52
C ASP A 523 -20.60 -2.00 -31.37
N LEU A 524 -19.49 -1.74 -30.68
CA LEU A 524 -19.39 -0.71 -29.65
C LEU A 524 -19.57 0.70 -30.21
N SER A 525 -19.10 0.99 -31.42
CA SER A 525 -19.29 2.27 -32.08
C SER A 525 -20.73 2.59 -32.41
N ASN A 526 -21.56 1.55 -32.56
CA ASN A 526 -22.99 1.64 -32.85
C ASN A 526 -23.91 1.67 -31.63
N TYR A 527 -23.36 1.76 -30.42
CA TYR A 527 -24.05 1.96 -29.10
C TYR A 527 -25.09 0.90 -28.70
N ASN A 528 -24.94 -0.33 -29.17
CA ASN A 528 -25.92 -1.39 -28.95
C ASN A 528 -25.48 -2.42 -27.90
N VAL A 529 -24.51 -2.08 -27.06
CA VAL A 529 -24.03 -2.97 -25.99
C VAL A 529 -24.78 -2.69 -24.70
N HIS A 530 -25.50 -3.66 -24.22
CA HIS A 530 -26.24 -3.61 -22.96
C HIS A 530 -25.54 -4.50 -21.93
N ILE A 531 -25.29 -3.98 -20.72
CA ILE A 531 -24.64 -4.73 -19.62
C ILE A 531 -25.74 -5.30 -18.72
N PRO A 532 -25.90 -6.63 -18.59
CA PRO A 532 -26.98 -7.21 -17.82
C PRO A 532 -26.85 -7.04 -16.30
N ALA A 533 -28.01 -7.04 -15.65
CA ALA A 533 -28.09 -7.24 -14.21
C ALA A 533 -27.73 -8.68 -13.83
N ILE A 534 -27.02 -8.86 -12.73
CA ILE A 534 -26.55 -10.19 -12.24
C ILE A 534 -27.70 -11.20 -12.04
N GLY A 535 -28.96 -10.75 -11.95
CA GLY A 535 -30.14 -11.62 -11.80
C GLY A 535 -30.79 -12.10 -13.10
N GLU A 536 -30.43 -11.57 -14.27
CA GLU A 536 -31.07 -11.91 -15.54
C GLU A 536 -30.53 -13.19 -16.19
N TYR A 537 -29.41 -13.73 -15.71
CA TYR A 537 -28.75 -14.93 -16.26
C TYR A 537 -29.63 -16.21 -16.29
N GLN A 538 -30.65 -16.31 -15.44
CA GLN A 538 -31.45 -17.52 -15.30
C GLN A 538 -32.60 -17.64 -16.30
N GLN A 539 -32.92 -16.60 -17.10
CA GLN A 539 -34.11 -16.60 -17.99
C GLN A 539 -33.81 -16.99 -19.43
N TYR A 540 -32.56 -17.25 -19.82
CA TYR A 540 -32.17 -17.37 -21.23
C TYR A 540 -32.02 -18.80 -21.79
N SER A 541 -32.35 -19.85 -21.03
CA SER A 541 -32.06 -21.25 -21.40
C SER A 541 -32.91 -21.87 -22.49
N GLU A 542 -33.91 -21.17 -23.06
CA GLU A 542 -34.89 -21.80 -23.99
C GLU A 542 -35.01 -21.12 -25.36
N LYS A 543 -34.17 -20.18 -25.73
CA LYS A 543 -34.25 -19.50 -27.05
C LYS A 543 -33.22 -20.02 -28.05
N GLU A 544 -33.60 -20.05 -29.35
CA GLU A 544 -32.70 -20.39 -30.46
C GLU A 544 -31.65 -19.26 -30.69
N GLY A 545 -30.45 -19.65 -31.09
CA GLY A 545 -29.36 -18.76 -31.44
C GLY A 545 -28.44 -18.42 -30.26
N ILE A 546 -27.51 -17.48 -30.46
CA ILE A 546 -26.60 -17.00 -29.44
C ILE A 546 -27.36 -16.04 -28.52
N GLN A 547 -27.40 -16.34 -27.25
CA GLN A 547 -28.24 -15.59 -26.29
C GLN A 547 -27.46 -14.64 -25.38
N LEU A 548 -26.24 -15.03 -25.01
CA LEU A 548 -25.40 -14.26 -24.11
C LEU A 548 -23.95 -14.47 -24.48
N MET A 549 -23.17 -13.42 -24.48
CA MET A 549 -21.72 -13.52 -24.63
C MET A 549 -21.02 -12.71 -23.57
N GLN A 550 -20.05 -13.32 -22.93
CA GLN A 550 -19.13 -12.68 -21.99
C GLN A 550 -17.75 -12.65 -22.63
N ILE A 551 -17.14 -11.49 -22.69
CA ILE A 551 -15.83 -11.31 -23.31
C ILE A 551 -14.81 -11.00 -22.23
N GLY A 552 -13.78 -11.84 -22.13
CA GLY A 552 -12.60 -11.63 -21.30
C GLY A 552 -11.39 -11.30 -22.17
N ILE A 553 -10.63 -10.29 -21.79
CA ILE A 553 -9.40 -9.90 -22.46
C ILE A 553 -8.23 -10.08 -21.49
N LEU A 554 -7.21 -10.79 -21.96
CA LEU A 554 -5.94 -10.94 -21.27
C LEU A 554 -4.91 -9.98 -21.90
N ASP A 555 -4.30 -9.13 -21.09
CA ASP A 555 -3.18 -8.29 -21.53
C ASP A 555 -1.83 -8.97 -21.21
N GLY A 556 -0.73 -8.46 -21.78
CA GLY A 556 0.64 -8.97 -21.61
C GLY A 556 1.15 -9.05 -20.16
N MET A 557 0.30 -8.82 -19.17
CA MET A 557 0.57 -9.05 -17.76
C MET A 557 -0.17 -10.27 -17.18
N ASN A 558 -0.76 -11.13 -18.05
CA ASN A 558 -1.55 -12.30 -17.65
C ASN A 558 -2.73 -11.98 -16.69
N GLN A 559 -3.35 -10.82 -16.83
CA GLN A 559 -4.52 -10.44 -16.05
C GLN A 559 -5.71 -10.20 -16.98
N TYR A 560 -6.83 -10.85 -16.70
CA TYR A 560 -8.09 -10.49 -17.35
C TYR A 560 -8.47 -9.08 -16.98
N THR A 561 -8.33 -8.15 -17.93
CA THR A 561 -8.47 -6.72 -17.66
C THR A 561 -9.85 -6.18 -17.99
N THR A 562 -10.61 -6.88 -18.83
CA THR A 562 -11.92 -6.36 -19.26
C THR A 562 -12.90 -7.50 -19.49
N TYR A 563 -14.08 -7.38 -18.87
CA TYR A 563 -15.24 -8.21 -19.19
C TYR A 563 -16.28 -7.34 -19.87
N LEU A 564 -16.64 -7.73 -21.09
CA LEU A 564 -17.74 -7.18 -21.86
C LEU A 564 -18.90 -8.15 -21.83
N TYR A 565 -20.09 -7.66 -21.57
CA TYR A 565 -21.30 -8.47 -21.62
C TYR A 565 -22.20 -7.96 -22.74
N TYR A 566 -22.54 -8.83 -23.69
CA TYR A 566 -23.56 -8.58 -24.68
C TYR A 566 -24.86 -9.24 -24.25
N LEU A 567 -25.91 -8.48 -24.06
CA LEU A 567 -27.18 -9.00 -23.54
C LEU A 567 -28.14 -9.46 -24.60
N LYS A 568 -28.34 -8.66 -25.61
CA LYS A 568 -29.16 -9.05 -26.74
C LYS A 568 -28.25 -9.32 -27.90
N THR A 569 -28.16 -10.57 -28.25
CA THR A 569 -27.60 -10.97 -29.50
C THR A 569 -28.55 -10.56 -30.61
N ASP A 570 -28.53 -9.28 -30.96
CA ASP A 570 -29.17 -8.86 -32.20
C ASP A 570 -28.35 -9.49 -33.33
N PRO A 571 -29.01 -10.27 -34.23
CA PRO A 571 -28.30 -10.88 -35.38
C PRO A 571 -27.64 -9.84 -36.30
N GLU A 572 -27.88 -8.55 -36.10
CA GLU A 572 -27.22 -7.48 -36.83
C GLU A 572 -25.79 -7.18 -36.34
N TYR A 573 -25.40 -7.59 -35.11
CA TYR A 573 -24.05 -7.37 -34.60
C TYR A 573 -22.99 -8.16 -35.37
N GLU A 574 -21.89 -7.49 -35.71
CA GLU A 574 -20.80 -8.12 -36.48
C GLU A 574 -20.16 -9.26 -35.67
N LEU A 575 -19.97 -9.07 -34.36
CA LEU A 575 -19.49 -10.13 -33.48
C LEU A 575 -20.43 -11.33 -33.42
N VAL A 576 -21.74 -11.12 -33.33
CA VAL A 576 -22.73 -12.21 -33.28
C VAL A 576 -22.72 -12.98 -34.59
N LYS A 577 -22.70 -12.28 -35.72
CA LYS A 577 -22.58 -12.90 -37.06
C LYS A 577 -21.33 -13.75 -37.19
N LYS A 578 -20.19 -13.22 -36.71
CA LYS A 578 -18.93 -13.97 -36.77
C LYS A 578 -18.95 -15.19 -35.86
N MET A 579 -19.44 -15.07 -34.62
CA MET A 579 -19.57 -16.21 -33.72
C MET A 579 -20.51 -17.28 -34.30
N GLN A 580 -21.64 -16.88 -34.86
CA GLN A 580 -22.57 -17.81 -35.54
C GLN A 580 -21.88 -18.54 -36.66
N THR A 581 -21.12 -17.84 -37.51
CA THR A 581 -20.38 -18.46 -38.63
C THR A 581 -19.35 -19.47 -38.09
N LEU A 582 -18.60 -19.14 -37.06
CA LEU A 582 -17.60 -20.04 -36.45
C LEU A 582 -18.25 -21.28 -35.82
N ILE A 583 -19.45 -21.13 -35.24
CA ILE A 583 -20.22 -22.25 -34.68
C ILE A 583 -20.74 -23.16 -35.82
N ASP A 584 -21.29 -22.56 -36.87
CA ASP A 584 -21.86 -23.30 -38.01
C ASP A 584 -20.78 -24.03 -38.83
N GLU A 585 -19.56 -23.53 -38.87
CA GLU A 585 -18.38 -24.13 -39.50
C GLU A 585 -17.67 -25.17 -38.63
N GLU A 586 -18.18 -25.46 -37.42
CA GLU A 586 -17.54 -26.36 -36.44
C GLU A 586 -16.07 -26.01 -36.19
N SER A 587 -15.81 -24.71 -36.00
CA SER A 587 -14.46 -24.19 -35.84
C SER A 587 -13.75 -24.77 -34.60
N GLU A 588 -12.49 -25.17 -34.76
CA GLU A 588 -11.63 -25.68 -33.67
C GLU A 588 -11.44 -24.71 -32.51
N PHE A 589 -11.76 -23.43 -32.70
CA PHE A 589 -11.68 -22.37 -31.69
C PHE A 589 -12.91 -22.32 -30.79
N ILE A 590 -13.94 -23.12 -31.04
CA ILE A 590 -15.16 -23.17 -30.24
C ILE A 590 -15.29 -24.54 -29.57
N THR A 591 -15.42 -24.53 -28.27
CA THR A 591 -15.69 -25.73 -27.45
C THR A 591 -17.05 -25.60 -26.77
N PHE A 592 -17.82 -26.69 -26.75
CA PHE A 592 -19.10 -26.75 -26.04
C PHE A 592 -18.93 -27.51 -24.73
N ASP A 593 -19.51 -26.97 -23.61
CA ASP A 593 -19.53 -27.69 -22.34
C ASP A 593 -20.23 -29.06 -22.49
N GLY A 594 -19.52 -30.12 -22.19
CA GLY A 594 -20.03 -31.51 -22.23
C GLY A 594 -19.60 -32.33 -23.45
N GLU A 595 -18.76 -31.81 -24.32
CA GLU A 595 -18.09 -32.58 -25.38
C GLU A 595 -16.60 -32.73 -24.96
N GLU A 596 -16.27 -33.82 -24.21
CA GLU A 596 -14.90 -34.33 -24.04
C GLU A 596 -14.64 -35.43 -25.08
#